data_783a5db0001fa587b5a6e051e81013b7
#
_entry.id   783a5db0001fa587b5a6e051e81013b7
#
_cell.length_a   1.000
_cell.length_b   1.000
_cell.length_c   1.000
_cell.angle_alpha   90.00
_cell.angle_beta   90.00
_cell.angle_gamma   90.00
#
_symmetry.space_group_name_H-M   'P 1'
#
loop_
_entity.id
_entity.type
_entity.pdbx_description
1 polymer ?
#
loop_
_entity_poly.entity_id
_entity_poly.type
_entity_poly.pdbx_seq_one_letter_code
_entity_poly.pdbx_strand_id
1 'polypeptide(L)'
;MPGSYPDKIKTLPLYDGRFDAYKLEAKNSNVLFASYPAGTVIAPHRHGTDNYGVITKGELILTMNGDTRKFNVGQWYHVPVNAEHSAEFEVETDEIEFWFKPEKIS
;
A
#
# COMPACT_ATOMS: atom_id res chain seq x y z
N MET A 1 -2.93 -12.81 11.08
CA MET A 1 -2.68 -12.05 9.85
C MET A 1 -1.52 -12.66 9.09
N PRO A 2 -1.66 -12.93 7.83
CA PRO A 2 -0.56 -13.42 7.03
C PRO A 2 0.51 -12.33 6.84
N GLY A 3 1.64 -12.73 6.31
CA GLY A 3 2.75 -11.85 6.05
C GLY A 3 4.00 -12.33 6.71
N SER A 4 5.13 -12.04 6.10
CA SER A 4 6.45 -12.47 6.57
C SER A 4 7.19 -11.34 7.26
N TYR A 5 6.49 -10.52 8.02
CA TYR A 5 7.06 -9.40 8.75
C TYR A 5 7.69 -9.87 10.07
N PRO A 6 8.71 -9.16 10.54
CA PRO A 6 9.31 -9.46 11.85
C PRO A 6 8.28 -9.39 13.00
N ASP A 7 8.55 -10.11 14.08
CA ASP A 7 7.63 -10.17 15.21
C ASP A 7 7.30 -8.80 15.80
N LYS A 8 8.25 -7.88 15.83
CA LYS A 8 8.02 -6.52 16.31
C LYS A 8 6.94 -5.80 15.50
N ILE A 9 6.92 -5.99 14.19
CA ILE A 9 5.91 -5.40 13.31
C ILE A 9 4.53 -6.00 13.63
N LYS A 10 4.48 -7.28 13.95
CA LYS A 10 3.22 -7.98 14.27
C LYS A 10 2.60 -7.53 15.59
N THR A 11 3.31 -6.75 16.39
CA THR A 11 2.77 -6.15 17.61
C THR A 11 2.04 -4.84 17.37
N LEU A 12 2.14 -4.28 16.17
CA LEU A 12 1.51 -3.00 15.83
C LEU A 12 -0.02 -3.16 15.70
N PRO A 13 -0.77 -2.07 15.89
CA PRO A 13 -2.22 -2.08 15.65
C PRO A 13 -2.55 -2.46 14.21
N LEU A 14 -3.73 -3.03 14.02
CA LEU A 14 -4.23 -3.37 12.70
C LEU A 14 -4.82 -2.13 12.03
N TYR A 15 -4.60 -2.03 10.72
CA TYR A 15 -5.27 -1.06 9.88
C TYR A 15 -6.74 -1.47 9.71
N ASP A 16 -7.64 -0.55 9.93
CA ASP A 16 -9.07 -0.77 9.75
C ASP A 16 -9.50 -0.22 8.38
N GLY A 17 -9.36 -1.03 7.36
CA GLY A 17 -9.61 -0.58 6.00
C GLY A 17 -9.78 -1.73 5.00
N ARG A 18 -9.43 -1.46 3.75
CA ARG A 18 -9.72 -2.35 2.61
C ARG A 18 -8.88 -3.63 2.56
N PHE A 19 -7.81 -3.68 3.33
CA PHE A 19 -6.86 -4.80 3.27
C PHE A 19 -6.24 -5.03 4.63
N ASP A 20 -5.58 -6.16 4.79
CA ASP A 20 -4.92 -6.53 6.03
C ASP A 20 -3.56 -5.85 6.13
N ALA A 21 -3.34 -5.11 7.21
CA ALA A 21 -2.07 -4.43 7.45
C ALA A 21 -1.84 -4.18 8.93
N TYR A 22 -0.57 -4.16 9.31
CA TYR A 22 -0.12 -3.59 10.56
C TYR A 22 0.20 -2.12 10.31
N LYS A 23 -0.17 -1.25 11.23
CA LYS A 23 -0.05 0.20 11.04
C LYS A 23 0.88 0.83 12.07
N LEU A 24 1.86 1.59 11.59
CA LEU A 24 2.67 2.45 12.42
C LEU A 24 2.26 3.90 12.16
N GLU A 25 1.71 4.55 13.17
CA GLU A 25 1.29 5.95 13.07
C GLU A 25 2.43 6.90 13.44
N ALA A 26 2.54 7.96 12.67
CA ALA A 26 3.42 9.08 12.96
C ALA A 26 2.68 10.39 12.74
N LYS A 27 3.27 11.51 13.13
CA LYS A 27 2.59 12.81 13.14
C LYS A 27 2.00 13.20 11.78
N ASN A 28 2.74 13.01 10.70
CA ASN A 28 2.32 13.44 9.35
C ASN A 28 2.30 12.28 8.35
N SER A 29 2.39 11.06 8.84
CA SER A 29 2.42 9.89 7.96
C SER A 29 1.98 8.65 8.69
N ASN A 30 1.56 7.66 7.90
CA ASN A 30 1.35 6.31 8.40
C ASN A 30 2.20 5.36 7.58
N VAL A 31 2.67 4.29 8.21
CA VAL A 31 3.37 3.21 7.53
C VAL A 31 2.53 1.96 7.69
N LEU A 32 2.17 1.33 6.58
CA LEU A 32 1.37 0.11 6.57
C LEU A 32 2.21 -1.06 6.07
N PHE A 33 2.24 -2.11 6.87
CA PHE A 33 2.88 -3.37 6.50
C PHE A 33 1.77 -4.29 6.02
N ALA A 34 1.52 -4.25 4.72
CA ALA A 34 0.31 -4.77 4.10
C ALA A 34 0.51 -6.15 3.50
N SER A 35 -0.54 -6.97 3.55
CA SER A 35 -0.57 -8.29 2.92
C SER A 35 -1.84 -8.43 2.10
N TYR A 36 -1.69 -8.85 0.86
CA TYR A 36 -2.80 -9.04 -0.06
C TYR A 36 -2.86 -10.49 -0.51
N PRO A 37 -3.96 -11.20 -0.23
CA PRO A 37 -4.12 -12.56 -0.75
C PRO A 37 -4.12 -12.59 -2.28
N ALA A 38 -3.71 -13.70 -2.85
CA ALA A 38 -3.82 -13.92 -4.29
C ALA A 38 -5.28 -13.75 -4.73
N GLY A 39 -5.49 -13.08 -5.85
CA GLY A 39 -6.82 -12.79 -6.37
C GLY A 39 -7.47 -11.52 -5.82
N THR A 40 -6.77 -10.75 -4.99
CA THR A 40 -7.29 -9.48 -4.49
C THR A 40 -7.38 -8.47 -5.63
N VAL A 41 -8.54 -7.81 -5.72
CA VAL A 41 -8.77 -6.72 -6.67
C VAL A 41 -9.29 -5.52 -5.88
N ILE A 42 -8.63 -4.38 -6.03
CA ILE A 42 -9.02 -3.13 -5.40
C ILE A 42 -9.56 -2.22 -6.50
N ALA A 43 -10.86 -1.91 -6.40
CA ALA A 43 -11.56 -1.07 -7.37
C ALA A 43 -10.96 0.35 -7.42
N PRO A 44 -11.16 1.08 -8.52
CA PRO A 44 -10.67 2.46 -8.64
C PRO A 44 -11.12 3.32 -7.47
N HIS A 45 -10.17 4.04 -6.89
CA HIS A 45 -10.40 4.93 -5.74
C HIS A 45 -9.32 6.01 -5.68
N ARG A 46 -9.48 6.94 -4.75
CA ARG A 46 -8.56 8.04 -4.52
C ARG A 46 -8.21 8.13 -3.05
N HIS A 47 -7.02 8.65 -2.77
CA HIS A 47 -6.60 8.97 -1.39
C HIS A 47 -6.27 10.45 -1.27
N GLY A 48 -6.57 11.02 -0.11
CA GLY A 48 -6.14 12.37 0.23
C GLY A 48 -4.69 12.44 0.72
N THR A 49 -3.91 11.41 0.49
CA THR A 49 -2.50 11.30 0.90
C THR A 49 -1.61 11.04 -0.30
N ASP A 50 -0.33 11.36 -0.14
CA ASP A 50 0.70 11.05 -1.12
C ASP A 50 1.32 9.71 -0.74
N ASN A 51 1.12 8.69 -1.56
CA ASN A 51 1.45 7.32 -1.21
C ASN A 51 2.63 6.78 -2.01
N TYR A 52 3.58 6.21 -1.28
CA TYR A 52 4.69 5.44 -1.84
C TYR A 52 4.63 4.03 -1.32
N GLY A 53 5.12 3.08 -2.08
CA GLY A 53 5.19 1.71 -1.60
C GLY A 53 6.35 0.95 -2.21
N VAL A 54 6.78 -0.08 -1.50
CA VAL A 54 7.81 -1.01 -1.98
C VAL A 54 7.29 -2.44 -1.82
N ILE A 55 7.45 -3.24 -2.86
CA ILE A 55 7.01 -4.64 -2.86
C ILE A 55 8.08 -5.47 -2.17
N THR A 56 7.68 -6.24 -1.16
CA THR A 56 8.59 -7.12 -0.44
C THR A 56 8.38 -8.60 -0.76
N LYS A 57 7.21 -8.94 -1.33
CA LYS A 57 6.88 -10.30 -1.77
C LYS A 57 5.81 -10.21 -2.85
N GLY A 58 5.91 -11.01 -3.89
CA GLY A 58 4.87 -11.08 -4.92
C GLY A 58 4.98 -9.99 -5.97
N GLU A 59 3.84 -9.49 -6.43
CA GLU A 59 3.76 -8.53 -7.52
C GLU A 59 2.50 -7.67 -7.40
N LEU A 60 2.66 -6.38 -7.62
CA LEU A 60 1.54 -5.43 -7.72
C LEU A 60 1.28 -5.09 -9.19
N ILE A 61 0.02 -5.16 -9.59
CA ILE A 61 -0.44 -4.64 -10.89
C ILE A 61 -1.23 -3.37 -10.59
N LEU A 62 -0.67 -2.22 -10.94
CA LEU A 62 -1.24 -0.91 -10.64
C LEU A 62 -1.70 -0.23 -11.92
N THR A 63 -2.97 0.22 -11.93
CA THR A 63 -3.52 1.00 -13.04
C THR A 63 -3.79 2.42 -12.56
N MET A 64 -3.22 3.39 -13.26
CA MET A 64 -3.36 4.80 -12.94
C MET A 64 -3.24 5.63 -14.22
N ASN A 65 -4.15 6.59 -14.40
CA ASN A 65 -4.18 7.44 -15.60
C ASN A 65 -4.21 6.65 -16.92
N GLY A 66 -4.90 5.51 -16.93
CA GLY A 66 -4.98 4.65 -18.09
C GLY A 66 -3.77 3.77 -18.34
N ASP A 67 -2.72 3.90 -17.55
CA ASP A 67 -1.51 3.08 -17.65
C ASP A 67 -1.54 1.97 -16.62
N THR A 68 -1.25 0.75 -17.07
CA THR A 68 -1.09 -0.40 -16.18
C THR A 68 0.38 -0.78 -16.11
N ARG A 69 0.90 -0.87 -14.89
CA ARG A 69 2.30 -1.23 -14.64
C ARG A 69 2.39 -2.34 -13.61
N LYS A 70 3.42 -3.18 -13.76
CA LYS A 70 3.74 -4.23 -12.80
C LYS A 70 4.94 -3.83 -11.97
N PHE A 71 4.84 -4.07 -10.66
CA PHE A 71 5.92 -3.80 -9.71
C PHE A 71 6.28 -5.10 -8.99
N ASN A 72 7.53 -5.48 -9.09
CA ASN A 72 8.07 -6.70 -8.50
C ASN A 72 8.84 -6.38 -7.21
N VAL A 73 9.29 -7.41 -6.51
CA VAL A 73 10.04 -7.27 -5.26
C VAL A 73 11.21 -6.28 -5.43
N GLY A 74 11.26 -5.32 -4.51
CA GLY A 74 12.28 -4.27 -4.49
C GLY A 74 11.96 -3.04 -5.31
N GLN A 75 10.88 -3.06 -6.09
CA GLN A 75 10.48 -1.90 -6.90
C GLN A 75 9.55 -0.99 -6.10
N TRP A 76 9.69 0.31 -6.34
CA TRP A 76 8.89 1.35 -5.70
C TRP A 76 7.84 1.89 -6.65
N TYR A 77 6.66 2.18 -6.10
CA TYR A 77 5.61 2.89 -6.84
C TYR A 77 5.25 4.18 -6.10
N HIS A 78 4.60 5.08 -6.82
CA HIS A 78 4.11 6.34 -6.26
C HIS A 78 2.70 6.61 -6.77
N VAL A 79 1.79 6.88 -5.85
CA VAL A 79 0.43 7.33 -6.16
C VAL A 79 0.27 8.74 -5.61
N PRO A 80 0.24 9.77 -6.49
CA PRO A 80 0.08 11.16 -6.05
C PRO A 80 -1.25 11.41 -5.33
N VAL A 81 -1.31 12.49 -4.57
CA VAL A 81 -2.52 12.93 -3.89
C VAL A 81 -3.68 13.01 -4.88
N ASN A 82 -4.81 12.39 -4.51
CA ASN A 82 -6.06 12.39 -5.28
C ASN A 82 -5.99 11.74 -6.68
N ALA A 83 -4.92 11.05 -7.01
CA ALA A 83 -4.86 10.30 -8.27
C ALA A 83 -5.75 9.06 -8.17
N GLU A 84 -6.66 8.91 -9.14
CA GLU A 84 -7.48 7.72 -9.22
C GLU A 84 -6.63 6.53 -9.66
N HIS A 85 -6.74 5.44 -8.94
CA HIS A 85 -5.98 4.24 -9.22
C HIS A 85 -6.71 2.99 -8.77
N SER A 86 -6.35 1.86 -9.37
CA SER A 86 -6.81 0.54 -8.99
C SER A 86 -5.63 -0.40 -8.90
N ALA A 87 -5.82 -1.50 -8.20
CA ALA A 87 -4.75 -2.47 -7.99
C ALA A 87 -5.27 -3.89 -8.14
N GLU A 88 -4.39 -4.78 -8.56
CA GLU A 88 -4.69 -6.19 -8.68
C GLU A 88 -3.48 -7.00 -8.25
N PHE A 89 -3.74 -8.09 -7.53
CA PHE A 89 -2.72 -8.98 -7.00
C PHE A 89 -3.04 -10.42 -7.45
N GLU A 90 -2.38 -10.88 -8.48
CA GLU A 90 -2.60 -12.25 -8.99
C GLU A 90 -1.97 -13.30 -8.08
N VAL A 91 -0.92 -12.92 -7.35
CA VAL A 91 -0.23 -13.77 -6.39
C VAL A 91 -0.27 -13.13 -5.02
N GLU A 92 -0.05 -13.93 -3.97
CA GLU A 92 0.08 -13.39 -2.62
C GLU A 92 1.19 -12.35 -2.57
N THR A 93 0.88 -11.14 -2.08
CA THR A 93 1.78 -10.00 -2.16
C THR A 93 1.87 -9.30 -0.82
N ASP A 94 3.10 -9.01 -0.40
CA ASP A 94 3.37 -8.16 0.76
C ASP A 94 4.04 -6.88 0.27
N GLU A 95 3.68 -5.77 0.89
CA GLU A 95 4.32 -4.48 0.60
C GLU A 95 4.35 -3.60 1.84
N ILE A 96 5.28 -2.65 1.84
CA ILE A 96 5.36 -1.61 2.86
C ILE A 96 4.89 -0.32 2.20
N GLU A 97 3.84 0.30 2.77
CA GLU A 97 3.23 1.49 2.22
C GLU A 97 3.47 2.68 3.13
N PHE A 98 3.82 3.81 2.52
CA PHE A 98 4.06 5.08 3.21
C PHE A 98 3.00 6.07 2.75
N TRP A 99 2.13 6.49 3.67
CA TRP A 99 1.02 7.39 3.41
C TRP A 99 1.33 8.73 4.06
N PHE A 100 1.71 9.72 3.25
CA PHE A 100 2.07 11.05 3.75
C PHE A 100 0.89 12.00 3.65
N LYS A 101 0.56 12.67 4.75
CA LYS A 101 -0.45 13.71 4.74
C LYS A 101 0.10 14.94 4.01
N PRO A 102 -0.68 15.57 3.10
CA PRO A 102 -0.23 16.78 2.44
C PRO A 102 0.03 17.88 3.46
N GLU A 103 1.06 18.69 3.22
CA GLU A 103 1.31 19.86 4.05
C GLU A 103 0.17 20.87 3.86
N LYS A 104 -0.26 21.45 4.98
CA LYS A 104 -1.21 22.55 4.93
C LYS A 104 -0.45 23.84 4.66
N ILE A 105 -0.78 24.48 3.56
CA ILE A 105 -0.29 25.81 3.28
C ILE A 105 -1.22 26.78 4.03
N SER A 106 -0.67 27.44 5.01
CA SER A 106 -1.44 28.40 5.79
C SER A 106 -1.35 29.79 5.17
#